data_c97bf1369495da45808d4a1fa8964a4b
#
_entry.id   c97bf1369495da45808d4a1fa8964a4b
#
_cell.length_a   1.000
_cell.length_b   1.000
_cell.length_c   1.000
_cell.angle_alpha   90.00
_cell.angle_beta   90.00
_cell.angle_gamma   90.00
#
_symmetry.space_group_name_H-M   'P 1'
#
loop_
_entity.id
_entity.type
_entity.pdbx_description
1 polymer ?
#
loop_
_entity_poly.entity_id
_entity_poly.type
_entity_poly.pdbx_seq_one_letter_code
_entity_poly.pdbx_strand_id
1 'polypeptide(L)'
;ASHNTEIKIKTDKYVTLNKDIDEVLEYIKKCKYENQVNLLNKLLEQKEILITKQDSSIKTLLKKEIIKIEKKEKYRYNLNCQKEDIQVTLNEEQTNAFKKVVASFDTSKTFLLYGITGSGKTEVYMHIIKEALNQGKTAIMLVPEISLTPQIVERFVSRFGNNIAVLHSGLNDAEKYDEYRKIKKG
;
A
#
# COMPACT_ATOMS: atom_id res chain seq x y z
N ALA A 1 -10.40 33.21 10.63
CA ALA A 1 -9.04 32.79 10.99
C ALA A 1 -8.89 31.33 10.58
N SER A 2 -8.20 31.09 9.45
CA SER A 2 -7.87 29.74 8.98
C SER A 2 -6.76 29.19 9.89
N HIS A 3 -7.11 28.25 10.78
CA HIS A 3 -6.09 27.46 11.45
C HIS A 3 -5.42 26.55 10.40
N ASN A 4 -4.27 26.97 9.92
CA ASN A 4 -3.36 26.12 9.18
C ASN A 4 -2.79 25.08 10.17
N THR A 5 -3.55 24.03 10.44
CA THR A 5 -3.03 22.87 11.16
C THR A 5 -2.15 22.08 10.19
N GLU A 6 -0.85 22.20 10.37
CA GLU A 6 0.14 21.41 9.58
C GLU A 6 -0.14 19.92 9.75
N ILE A 7 -0.54 19.26 8.68
CA ILE A 7 -0.88 17.82 8.70
C ILE A 7 0.43 17.02 8.84
N LYS A 8 0.63 16.40 10.01
CA LYS A 8 1.81 15.57 10.27
C LYS A 8 1.67 14.19 9.62
N ILE A 9 2.76 13.73 9.04
CA ILE A 9 2.88 12.37 8.50
C ILE A 9 2.71 11.37 9.65
N LYS A 10 1.79 10.42 9.49
CA LYS A 10 1.62 9.32 10.45
C LYS A 10 2.74 8.30 10.23
N THR A 11 3.38 7.89 11.32
CA THR A 11 4.44 6.87 11.27
C THR A 11 4.19 5.81 12.32
N ASP A 12 4.42 4.56 11.95
CA ASP A 12 4.55 3.45 12.88
C ASP A 12 6.03 3.27 13.23
N LYS A 13 6.31 2.82 14.46
CA LYS A 13 7.66 2.55 14.95
C LYS A 13 7.92 1.06 14.95
N TYR A 14 9.02 0.67 14.33
CA TYR A 14 9.49 -0.71 14.29
C TYR A 14 10.81 -0.83 15.02
N VAL A 15 10.98 -1.93 15.75
CA VAL A 15 12.29 -2.32 16.29
C VAL A 15 12.93 -3.27 15.29
N THR A 16 14.20 -3.04 15.00
CA THR A 16 15.05 -3.90 14.17
C THR A 16 16.37 -4.16 14.87
N LEU A 17 17.09 -5.19 14.47
CA LEU A 17 18.44 -5.44 14.95
C LEU A 17 19.37 -4.33 14.44
N ASN A 18 20.30 -3.91 15.28
CA ASN A 18 21.34 -2.91 14.95
C ASN A 18 22.73 -3.53 14.87
N LYS A 19 22.88 -4.76 15.38
CA LYS A 19 24.12 -5.54 15.38
C LYS A 19 23.97 -6.78 14.52
N ASP A 20 25.10 -7.35 14.14
CA ASP A 20 25.15 -8.59 13.38
C ASP A 20 24.57 -9.76 14.19
N ILE A 21 24.08 -10.77 13.46
CA ILE A 21 23.39 -11.92 14.05
C ILE A 21 24.26 -12.62 15.08
N ASP A 22 25.56 -12.77 14.82
CA ASP A 22 26.50 -13.44 15.72
C ASP A 22 26.67 -12.69 17.05
N GLU A 23 26.77 -11.38 17.03
CA GLU A 23 26.83 -10.54 18.23
C GLU A 23 25.52 -10.63 19.04
N VAL A 24 24.38 -10.68 18.36
CA VAL A 24 23.06 -10.82 18.99
C VAL A 24 22.94 -12.19 19.67
N LEU A 25 23.36 -13.27 19.01
CA LEU A 25 23.36 -14.61 19.57
C LEU A 25 24.30 -14.74 20.77
N GLU A 26 25.47 -14.10 20.73
CA GLU A 26 26.40 -14.04 21.86
C GLU A 26 25.80 -13.30 23.06
N TYR A 27 25.10 -12.19 22.78
CA TYR A 27 24.38 -11.45 23.83
C TYR A 27 23.27 -12.29 24.45
N ILE A 28 22.48 -13.02 23.64
CA ILE A 28 21.40 -13.90 24.12
C ILE A 28 21.96 -14.95 25.08
N LYS A 29 23.08 -15.58 24.76
CA LYS A 29 23.72 -16.60 25.63
C LYS A 29 24.14 -16.06 27.00
N LYS A 30 24.50 -14.78 27.08
CA LYS A 30 24.95 -14.09 28.32
C LYS A 30 23.81 -13.38 29.05
N CYS A 31 22.64 -13.23 28.43
CA CYS A 31 21.53 -12.45 28.96
C CYS A 31 20.70 -13.25 29.96
N LYS A 32 20.54 -12.70 31.18
CA LYS A 32 19.71 -13.30 32.25
C LYS A 32 18.24 -12.86 32.21
N TYR A 33 17.88 -11.92 31.33
CA TYR A 33 16.55 -11.32 31.27
C TYR A 33 15.72 -11.96 30.16
N GLU A 34 14.80 -12.83 30.52
CA GLU A 34 13.97 -13.59 29.60
C GLU A 34 13.21 -12.72 28.58
N ASN A 35 12.66 -11.58 29.00
CA ASN A 35 11.93 -10.67 28.10
C ASN A 35 12.84 -10.08 26.99
N GLN A 36 14.13 -9.81 27.28
CA GLN A 36 15.08 -9.35 26.28
C GLN A 36 15.43 -10.48 25.31
N VAL A 37 15.63 -11.69 25.80
CA VAL A 37 15.92 -12.87 25.00
C VAL A 37 14.74 -13.17 24.05
N ASN A 38 13.53 -13.16 24.57
CA ASN A 38 12.31 -13.40 23.78
C ASN A 38 12.11 -12.35 22.69
N LEU A 39 12.39 -11.07 22.98
CA LEU A 39 12.31 -10.00 21.98
C LEU A 39 13.37 -10.20 20.87
N LEU A 40 14.59 -10.53 21.22
CA LEU A 40 15.67 -10.75 20.24
C LEU A 40 15.42 -11.99 19.39
N ASN A 41 14.93 -13.09 19.97
CA ASN A 41 14.54 -14.28 19.21
C ASN A 41 13.45 -13.96 18.19
N LYS A 42 12.41 -13.20 18.58
CA LYS A 42 11.38 -12.74 17.64
C LYS A 42 11.95 -11.86 16.51
N LEU A 43 12.94 -11.00 16.84
CA LEU A 43 13.59 -10.16 15.82
C LEU A 43 14.44 -10.97 14.85
N LEU A 44 15.05 -12.05 15.28
CA LEU A 44 15.78 -12.97 14.42
C LEU A 44 14.84 -13.70 13.43
N GLU A 45 13.62 -14.01 13.86
CA GLU A 45 12.60 -14.66 13.01
C GLU A 45 11.91 -13.68 12.05
N GLN A 46 11.46 -12.53 12.57
CA GLN A 46 10.56 -11.60 11.85
C GLN A 46 11.27 -10.40 11.24
N LYS A 47 12.58 -10.24 11.47
CA LYS A 47 13.42 -9.09 11.06
C LYS A 47 13.01 -7.75 11.67
N GLU A 48 11.73 -7.49 11.88
CA GLU A 48 11.20 -6.26 12.45
C GLU A 48 9.93 -6.53 13.27
N ILE A 49 9.71 -5.73 14.33
CA ILE A 49 8.54 -5.82 15.20
C ILE A 49 7.93 -4.44 15.38
N LEU A 50 6.62 -4.33 15.09
CA LEU A 50 5.86 -3.11 15.37
C LEU A 50 5.73 -2.88 16.87
N ILE A 51 6.05 -1.68 17.33
CA ILE A 51 5.93 -1.29 18.73
C ILE A 51 4.95 -0.12 18.90
N THR A 52 4.04 -0.26 19.86
CA THR A 52 3.14 0.81 20.29
C THR A 52 3.66 1.51 21.55
N LYS A 53 4.39 0.80 22.40
CA LYS A 53 4.99 1.29 23.65
C LYS A 53 6.41 0.74 23.80
N GLN A 54 7.29 1.56 24.39
CA GLN A 54 8.64 1.14 24.74
C GLN A 54 8.63 0.65 26.19
N ASP A 55 8.78 -0.65 26.37
CA ASP A 55 9.00 -1.27 27.67
C ASP A 55 10.44 -1.14 28.16
N SER A 56 10.74 -1.65 29.34
CA SER A 56 12.08 -1.60 29.93
C SER A 56 13.10 -2.41 29.13
N SER A 57 12.69 -3.51 28.50
CA SER A 57 13.54 -4.37 27.69
C SER A 57 14.01 -3.65 26.43
N ILE A 58 13.08 -3.01 25.71
CA ILE A 58 13.38 -2.21 24.52
C ILE A 58 14.32 -1.04 24.89
N LYS A 59 14.04 -0.33 25.99
CA LYS A 59 14.91 0.79 26.43
C LYS A 59 16.31 0.34 26.74
N THR A 60 16.47 -0.82 27.38
CA THR A 60 17.78 -1.36 27.74
C THR A 60 18.56 -1.81 26.52
N LEU A 61 17.91 -2.51 25.59
CA LEU A 61 18.53 -2.98 24.35
C LEU A 61 18.92 -1.82 23.41
N LEU A 62 18.13 -0.74 23.39
CA LEU A 62 18.47 0.50 22.68
C LEU A 62 19.71 1.17 23.27
N LYS A 63 19.80 1.28 24.61
CA LYS A 63 21.00 1.85 25.28
C LYS A 63 22.27 1.04 25.00
N LYS A 64 22.14 -0.27 24.77
CA LYS A 64 23.25 -1.16 24.42
C LYS A 64 23.50 -1.23 22.91
N GLU A 65 22.76 -0.45 22.13
CA GLU A 65 22.85 -0.41 20.66
C GLU A 65 22.69 -1.77 19.97
N ILE A 66 22.00 -2.72 20.63
CA ILE A 66 21.71 -4.04 20.06
C ILE A 66 20.55 -3.97 19.08
N ILE A 67 19.59 -3.09 19.35
CA ILE A 67 18.43 -2.81 18.51
C ILE A 67 18.37 -1.32 18.17
N LYS A 68 17.66 -0.99 17.10
CA LYS A 68 17.31 0.38 16.71
C LYS A 68 15.82 0.52 16.45
N ILE A 69 15.33 1.76 16.48
CA ILE A 69 13.94 2.09 16.13
C ILE A 69 13.92 2.76 14.77
N GLU A 70 13.19 2.16 13.85
CA GLU A 70 12.92 2.72 12.54
C GLU A 70 11.47 3.24 12.50
N LYS A 71 11.30 4.43 11.93
CA LYS A 71 9.96 4.99 11.68
C LYS A 71 9.59 4.72 10.25
N LYS A 72 8.50 3.98 10.03
CA LYS A 72 7.93 3.75 8.69
C LYS A 72 6.65 4.56 8.55
N GLU A 73 6.50 5.21 7.41
CA GLU A 73 5.28 5.96 7.13
C GLU A 73 4.09 5.02 7.04
N LYS A 74 2.97 5.46 7.60
CA LYS A 74 1.70 4.76 7.55
C LYS A 74 0.65 5.67 6.92
N TYR A 75 0.00 5.17 5.89
CA TYR A 75 -1.15 5.84 5.29
C TYR A 75 -2.39 5.59 6.15
N ARG A 76 -3.19 6.65 6.40
CA ARG A 76 -4.37 6.57 7.27
C ARG A 76 -5.50 5.82 6.60
N TYR A 77 -5.71 6.08 5.31
CA TYR A 77 -6.71 5.36 4.54
C TYR A 77 -6.16 3.98 4.17
N ASN A 78 -6.71 2.96 4.79
CA ASN A 78 -6.22 1.60 4.66
C ASN A 78 -7.20 0.77 3.83
N LEU A 79 -6.76 0.41 2.63
CA LEU A 79 -7.49 -0.44 1.70
C LEU A 79 -7.13 -1.91 1.98
N ASN A 80 -7.51 -2.43 3.16
CA ASN A 80 -7.29 -3.84 3.49
C ASN A 80 -8.21 -4.71 2.63
N CYS A 81 -7.71 -5.18 1.50
CA CYS A 81 -8.36 -6.22 0.72
C CYS A 81 -7.69 -7.56 1.01
N GLN A 82 -8.48 -8.51 1.57
CA GLN A 82 -8.02 -9.88 1.81
C GLN A 82 -8.39 -10.82 0.64
N LYS A 83 -9.04 -10.30 -0.40
CA LYS A 83 -9.48 -11.12 -1.53
C LYS A 83 -8.38 -11.19 -2.58
N GLU A 84 -8.09 -12.41 -3.01
CA GLU A 84 -7.25 -12.65 -4.18
C GLU A 84 -7.91 -12.12 -5.45
N ASP A 85 -7.10 -11.56 -6.35
CA ASP A 85 -7.57 -11.10 -7.65
C ASP A 85 -7.97 -12.30 -8.52
N ILE A 86 -9.25 -12.39 -8.82
CA ILE A 86 -9.76 -13.34 -9.82
C ILE A 86 -9.55 -12.71 -11.20
N GLN A 87 -8.49 -13.10 -11.88
CA GLN A 87 -8.25 -12.66 -13.25
C GLN A 87 -9.32 -13.26 -14.18
N VAL A 88 -10.18 -12.39 -14.70
CA VAL A 88 -11.20 -12.75 -15.68
C VAL A 88 -10.61 -12.63 -17.08
N THR A 89 -10.72 -13.67 -17.87
CA THR A 89 -10.31 -13.65 -19.28
C THR A 89 -11.30 -12.81 -20.09
N LEU A 90 -10.77 -11.88 -20.88
CA LEU A 90 -11.59 -11.07 -21.79
C LEU A 90 -12.16 -11.94 -22.94
N ASN A 91 -13.42 -11.73 -23.28
CA ASN A 91 -14.00 -12.31 -24.49
C ASN A 91 -13.43 -11.61 -25.75
N GLU A 92 -13.84 -12.07 -26.93
CA GLU A 92 -13.33 -11.58 -28.21
C GLU A 92 -13.59 -10.09 -28.42
N GLU A 93 -14.80 -9.61 -28.14
CA GLU A 93 -15.18 -8.19 -28.29
C GLU A 93 -14.41 -7.30 -27.32
N GLN A 94 -14.30 -7.72 -26.06
CA GLN A 94 -13.54 -7.03 -25.03
C GLN A 94 -12.04 -6.99 -25.38
N THR A 95 -11.50 -8.11 -25.90
CA THR A 95 -10.11 -8.20 -26.35
C THR A 95 -9.84 -7.25 -27.52
N ASN A 96 -10.78 -7.15 -28.47
CA ASN A 96 -10.66 -6.22 -29.58
C ASN A 96 -10.68 -4.76 -29.12
N ALA A 97 -11.56 -4.42 -28.17
CA ALA A 97 -11.61 -3.09 -27.57
C ALA A 97 -10.30 -2.77 -26.84
N PHE A 98 -9.80 -3.69 -26.01
CA PHE A 98 -8.51 -3.59 -25.30
C PHE A 98 -7.35 -3.33 -26.27
N LYS A 99 -7.19 -4.16 -27.31
CA LYS A 99 -6.10 -4.01 -28.29
C LYS A 99 -6.12 -2.65 -29.00
N LYS A 100 -7.31 -2.14 -29.38
CA LYS A 100 -7.45 -0.82 -30.02
C LYS A 100 -6.97 0.31 -29.11
N VAL A 101 -7.30 0.27 -27.83
CA VAL A 101 -6.88 1.29 -26.87
C VAL A 101 -5.37 1.22 -26.61
N VAL A 102 -4.84 0.04 -26.36
CA VAL A 102 -3.42 -0.18 -26.08
C VAL A 102 -2.54 0.26 -27.27
N ALA A 103 -2.95 -0.05 -28.49
CA ALA A 103 -2.23 0.36 -29.70
C ALA A 103 -2.17 1.91 -29.89
N SER A 104 -2.89 2.64 -29.06
CA SER A 104 -2.96 4.12 -29.15
C SER A 104 -2.35 4.82 -27.92
N PHE A 105 -1.66 4.12 -27.03
CA PHE A 105 -1.10 4.69 -25.81
C PHE A 105 -0.12 5.86 -26.03
N ASP A 106 0.55 5.87 -27.17
CA ASP A 106 1.50 6.93 -27.51
C ASP A 106 0.88 8.05 -28.36
N THR A 107 -0.45 8.02 -28.49
CA THR A 107 -1.21 9.03 -29.24
C THR A 107 -2.33 9.60 -28.39
N SER A 108 -2.65 10.89 -28.58
CA SER A 108 -3.79 11.53 -27.91
C SER A 108 -5.09 11.16 -28.60
N LYS A 109 -5.65 9.98 -28.24
CA LYS A 109 -6.93 9.51 -28.80
C LYS A 109 -7.96 9.31 -27.70
N THR A 110 -9.20 9.64 -28.01
CA THR A 110 -10.37 9.39 -27.16
C THR A 110 -11.14 8.19 -27.71
N PHE A 111 -11.53 7.28 -26.81
CA PHE A 111 -12.32 6.11 -27.12
C PHE A 111 -13.63 6.13 -26.34
N LEU A 112 -14.71 5.75 -26.98
CA LEU A 112 -15.98 5.46 -26.33
C LEU A 112 -16.16 3.94 -26.26
N LEU A 113 -16.13 3.39 -25.02
CA LEU A 113 -16.46 1.99 -24.79
C LEU A 113 -17.97 1.88 -24.52
N TYR A 114 -18.72 1.47 -25.53
CA TYR A 114 -20.17 1.29 -25.46
C TYR A 114 -20.52 -0.13 -25.04
N GLY A 115 -21.50 -0.30 -24.16
CA GLY A 115 -22.00 -1.60 -23.73
C GLY A 115 -23.03 -1.45 -22.61
N ILE A 116 -23.92 -2.42 -22.49
CA ILE A 116 -24.96 -2.47 -21.45
C ILE A 116 -24.36 -2.67 -20.05
N THR A 117 -25.15 -2.45 -19.03
CA THR A 117 -24.75 -2.76 -17.65
C THR A 117 -24.45 -4.25 -17.53
N GLY A 118 -23.36 -4.62 -16.87
CA GLY A 118 -22.94 -6.02 -16.73
C GLY A 118 -22.13 -6.58 -17.91
N SER A 119 -21.92 -5.85 -19.00
CA SER A 119 -21.13 -6.33 -20.16
C SER A 119 -19.61 -6.46 -19.89
N GLY A 120 -19.17 -6.22 -18.67
CA GLY A 120 -17.76 -6.35 -18.29
C GLY A 120 -16.86 -5.16 -18.66
N LYS A 121 -17.41 -3.96 -18.93
CA LYS A 121 -16.63 -2.75 -19.22
C LYS A 121 -15.54 -2.47 -18.19
N THR A 122 -15.85 -2.67 -16.92
CA THR A 122 -14.89 -2.48 -15.81
C THR A 122 -13.69 -3.41 -15.96
N GLU A 123 -13.91 -4.65 -16.43
CA GLU A 123 -12.81 -5.59 -16.65
C GLU A 123 -11.89 -5.13 -17.78
N VAL A 124 -12.47 -4.61 -18.86
CA VAL A 124 -11.69 -4.01 -19.96
C VAL A 124 -10.84 -2.84 -19.44
N TYR A 125 -11.41 -1.94 -18.61
CA TYR A 125 -10.65 -0.84 -18.00
C TYR A 125 -9.50 -1.35 -17.13
N MET A 126 -9.74 -2.38 -16.30
CA MET A 126 -8.69 -2.97 -15.46
C MET A 126 -7.55 -3.56 -16.28
N HIS A 127 -7.84 -4.24 -17.39
CA HIS A 127 -6.81 -4.76 -18.29
C HIS A 127 -6.03 -3.63 -18.98
N ILE A 128 -6.68 -2.56 -19.40
CA ILE A 128 -6.03 -1.38 -20.01
C ILE A 128 -5.10 -0.72 -18.97
N ILE A 129 -5.57 -0.51 -17.74
CA ILE A 129 -4.77 0.07 -16.65
C ILE A 129 -3.55 -0.82 -16.36
N LYS A 130 -3.75 -2.14 -16.25
CA LYS A 130 -2.66 -3.09 -16.01
C LYS A 130 -1.59 -2.98 -17.10
N GLU A 131 -2.01 -2.91 -18.36
CA GLU A 131 -1.08 -2.77 -19.48
C GLU A 131 -0.35 -1.43 -19.47
N ALA A 132 -1.03 -0.34 -19.13
CA ALA A 132 -0.40 0.97 -18.97
C ALA A 132 0.69 0.94 -17.87
N LEU A 133 0.40 0.32 -16.73
CA LEU A 133 1.37 0.15 -15.65
C LEU A 133 2.55 -0.73 -16.06
N ASN A 134 2.32 -1.82 -16.81
CA ASN A 134 3.38 -2.69 -17.34
C ASN A 134 4.34 -1.91 -18.27
N GLN A 135 3.84 -0.90 -18.98
CA GLN A 135 4.64 -0.01 -19.82
C GLN A 135 5.25 1.17 -19.06
N GLY A 136 5.21 1.18 -17.72
CA GLY A 136 5.74 2.25 -16.88
C GLY A 136 4.94 3.55 -16.95
N LYS A 137 3.69 3.49 -17.44
CA LYS A 137 2.77 4.63 -17.47
C LYS A 137 1.91 4.66 -16.21
N THR A 138 1.25 5.77 -15.97
CA THR A 138 0.25 5.92 -14.89
C THR A 138 -1.15 6.00 -15.47
N ALA A 139 -2.16 5.74 -14.64
CA ALA A 139 -3.56 5.80 -15.04
C ALA A 139 -4.39 6.60 -14.03
N ILE A 140 -5.37 7.36 -14.52
CA ILE A 140 -6.37 8.02 -13.69
C ILE A 140 -7.74 7.48 -14.12
N MET A 141 -8.48 6.94 -13.16
CA MET A 141 -9.86 6.50 -13.39
C MET A 141 -10.83 7.43 -12.66
N LEU A 142 -11.69 8.10 -13.39
CA LEU A 142 -12.75 8.93 -12.85
C LEU A 142 -14.04 8.10 -12.76
N VAL A 143 -14.62 8.07 -11.56
CA VAL A 143 -15.86 7.32 -11.28
C VAL A 143 -16.86 8.29 -10.66
N PRO A 144 -18.13 8.33 -11.11
CA PRO A 144 -19.16 9.08 -10.40
C PRO A 144 -19.23 8.64 -8.94
N GLU A 145 -19.34 9.60 -8.00
CA GLU A 145 -19.26 9.32 -6.57
C GLU A 145 -20.29 8.28 -6.11
N ILE A 146 -21.51 8.35 -6.66
CA ILE A 146 -22.59 7.36 -6.42
C ILE A 146 -22.23 5.94 -6.85
N SER A 147 -21.27 5.79 -7.75
CA SER A 147 -20.77 4.50 -8.25
C SER A 147 -19.50 4.04 -7.56
N LEU A 148 -18.89 4.88 -6.73
CA LEU A 148 -17.69 4.54 -5.95
C LEU A 148 -18.08 3.73 -4.71
N THR A 149 -18.53 2.50 -4.93
CA THR A 149 -18.88 1.58 -3.84
C THR A 149 -17.64 0.91 -3.25
N PRO A 150 -17.69 0.47 -1.97
CA PRO A 150 -16.61 -0.31 -1.37
C PRO A 150 -16.20 -1.51 -2.22
N GLN A 151 -17.16 -2.19 -2.87
CA GLN A 151 -16.91 -3.34 -3.73
C GLN A 151 -16.08 -3.01 -4.97
N ILE A 152 -16.31 -1.84 -5.59
CA ILE A 152 -15.48 -1.38 -6.71
C ILE A 152 -14.07 -1.08 -6.22
N VAL A 153 -13.93 -0.36 -5.12
CA VAL A 153 -12.63 -0.05 -4.52
C VAL A 153 -11.89 -1.35 -4.17
N GLU A 154 -12.53 -2.30 -3.48
CA GLU A 154 -11.95 -3.60 -3.15
C GLU A 154 -11.47 -4.35 -4.40
N ARG A 155 -12.24 -4.32 -5.49
CA ARG A 155 -11.90 -4.98 -6.75
C ARG A 155 -10.64 -4.39 -7.38
N PHE A 156 -10.49 -3.06 -7.33
CA PHE A 156 -9.27 -2.39 -7.81
C PHE A 156 -8.08 -2.68 -6.90
N VAL A 157 -8.28 -2.66 -5.59
CA VAL A 157 -7.23 -2.96 -4.61
C VAL A 157 -6.74 -4.41 -4.71
N SER A 158 -7.65 -5.37 -4.90
CA SER A 158 -7.25 -6.78 -5.10
C SER A 158 -6.40 -6.99 -6.35
N ARG A 159 -6.66 -6.19 -7.42
CA ARG A 159 -5.93 -6.27 -8.69
C ARG A 159 -4.59 -5.54 -8.68
N PHE A 160 -4.54 -4.36 -8.07
CA PHE A 160 -3.40 -3.45 -8.17
C PHE A 160 -2.66 -3.25 -6.84
N GLY A 161 -3.17 -3.84 -5.75
CA GLY A 161 -2.53 -3.78 -4.43
C GLY A 161 -2.41 -2.35 -3.90
N ASN A 162 -1.27 -2.05 -3.33
CA ASN A 162 -0.97 -0.75 -2.72
C ASN A 162 -0.63 0.36 -3.74
N ASN A 163 -0.57 0.03 -5.04
CA ASN A 163 -0.26 0.98 -6.12
C ASN A 163 -1.49 1.81 -6.54
N ILE A 164 -2.46 1.94 -5.65
CA ILE A 164 -3.68 2.72 -5.85
C ILE A 164 -3.74 3.86 -4.83
N ALA A 165 -4.09 5.05 -5.31
CA ALA A 165 -4.59 6.14 -4.49
C ALA A 165 -6.08 6.35 -4.77
N VAL A 166 -6.89 6.46 -3.72
CA VAL A 166 -8.34 6.68 -3.84
C VAL A 166 -8.70 8.02 -3.23
N LEU A 167 -9.36 8.88 -4.01
CA LEU A 167 -9.80 10.22 -3.58
C LEU A 167 -11.31 10.32 -3.74
N HIS A 168 -12.00 10.69 -2.66
CA HIS A 168 -13.45 10.94 -2.65
C HIS A 168 -13.82 11.95 -1.54
N SER A 169 -15.05 12.47 -1.57
CA SER A 169 -15.51 13.50 -0.62
C SER A 169 -15.53 13.04 0.84
N GLY A 170 -15.75 11.75 1.09
CA GLY A 170 -15.80 11.18 2.45
C GLY A 170 -14.44 11.08 3.15
N LEU A 171 -13.32 11.32 2.47
CA LEU A 171 -12.01 11.38 3.11
C LEU A 171 -11.83 12.68 3.89
N ASN A 172 -11.29 12.58 5.11
CA ASN A 172 -10.84 13.76 5.83
C ASN A 172 -9.55 14.35 5.24
N ASP A 173 -9.19 15.56 5.65
CA ASP A 173 -8.02 16.27 5.06
C ASP A 173 -6.71 15.52 5.25
N ALA A 174 -6.54 14.82 6.37
CA ALA A 174 -5.32 14.05 6.63
C ALA A 174 -5.23 12.78 5.76
N GLU A 175 -6.36 12.14 5.46
CA GLU A 175 -6.44 11.01 4.52
C GLU A 175 -6.18 11.47 3.08
N LYS A 176 -6.82 12.57 2.66
CA LYS A 176 -6.55 13.19 1.34
C LYS A 176 -5.07 13.53 1.19
N TYR A 177 -4.46 14.13 2.22
CA TYR A 177 -3.04 14.45 2.22
C TYR A 177 -2.17 13.20 2.04
N ASP A 178 -2.50 12.11 2.72
CA ASP A 178 -1.77 10.85 2.59
C ASP A 178 -1.92 10.26 1.18
N GLU A 179 -3.11 10.29 0.58
CA GLU A 179 -3.35 9.81 -0.79
C GLU A 179 -2.60 10.67 -1.83
N TYR A 180 -2.59 12.00 -1.69
CA TYR A 180 -1.77 12.87 -2.54
C TYR A 180 -0.27 12.58 -2.42
N ARG A 181 0.20 12.21 -1.22
CA ARG A 181 1.61 11.81 -1.05
C ARG A 181 1.94 10.50 -1.75
N LYS A 182 1.02 9.51 -1.77
CA LYS A 182 1.19 8.29 -2.57
C LYS A 182 1.38 8.65 -4.04
N ILE A 183 0.50 9.47 -4.59
CA ILE A 183 0.56 9.90 -6.00
C ILE A 183 1.89 10.58 -6.33
N LYS A 184 2.42 11.41 -5.41
CA LYS A 184 3.71 12.10 -5.63
C LYS A 184 4.94 11.18 -5.57
N LYS A 185 4.82 10.04 -4.89
CA LYS A 185 5.94 9.09 -4.76
C LYS A 185 6.03 8.12 -5.95
N GLY A 186 4.97 7.98 -6.72
CA GLY A 186 4.85 7.04 -7.84
C GLY A 186 4.28 5.71 -7.42
#